data_4c41475facbd217b9bd6722f1d620ccd
#
_entry.id   4c41475facbd217b9bd6722f1d620ccd
#
_cell.length_a   1.000
_cell.length_b   1.000
_cell.length_c   1.000
_cell.angle_alpha   90.00
_cell.angle_beta   90.00
_cell.angle_gamma   90.00
#
_symmetry.space_group_name_H-M   'P 1'
#
loop_
_entity.id
_entity.type
_entity.pdbx_description
1 polymer ?
#
loop_
_entity_poly.entity_id
_entity_poly.type
_entity_poly.pdbx_seq_one_letter_code
_entity_poly.pdbx_strand_id
1 'polypeptide(L)'
;CVFTEEFLKSKDRSETLHESPLFKIGGTPIFSLNTEQKMFIDSLFQKMIKEYETDYVFKDDLMRSYVNLIIHESMKMQPSENFFKHKNASSRITSLFLELLERQFPIETKNEPLILKTPQDYAQSLAVHVNHLNRSVKEVTGKPTTAHITERIIGEAKALLQHTDWSISDIGYS
;
A
#
# COMPACT_ATOMS: atom_id res chain seq x y z
N CYS A 1 7.50 13.18 -3.55
CA CYS A 1 6.08 13.46 -3.77
C CYS A 1 5.26 12.57 -2.85
N VAL A 2 4.32 13.14 -2.13
CA VAL A 2 3.35 12.44 -1.29
C VAL A 2 1.96 12.86 -1.75
N PHE A 3 1.06 11.90 -1.90
CA PHE A 3 -0.33 12.14 -2.27
C PHE A 3 -1.24 11.12 -1.58
N THR A 4 -2.51 11.47 -1.41
CA THR A 4 -3.53 10.57 -0.86
C THR A 4 -4.25 9.83 -1.98
N GLU A 5 -4.85 8.69 -1.64
CA GLU A 5 -5.73 7.97 -2.58
C GLU A 5 -6.88 8.86 -3.06
N GLU A 6 -7.44 9.65 -2.14
CA GLU A 6 -8.52 10.58 -2.43
C GLU A 6 -8.14 11.65 -3.47
N PHE A 7 -6.89 12.12 -3.44
CA PHE A 7 -6.38 13.04 -4.46
C PHE A 7 -6.41 12.44 -5.87
N LEU A 8 -6.18 11.14 -6.02
CA LEU A 8 -6.20 10.46 -7.32
C LEU A 8 -7.59 10.05 -7.79
N LYS A 9 -8.59 9.96 -6.88
CA LYS A 9 -9.97 9.67 -7.25
C LYS A 9 -10.54 10.84 -8.07
N SER A 10 -10.72 10.62 -9.36
CA SER A 10 -11.52 11.50 -10.23
C SER A 10 -12.99 11.06 -10.17
N LYS A 11 -13.93 11.99 -10.40
CA LYS A 11 -15.37 11.70 -10.41
C LYS A 11 -15.78 10.58 -11.39
N ASP A 12 -14.94 10.28 -12.37
CA ASP A 12 -15.24 9.33 -13.46
C ASP A 12 -14.40 8.04 -13.45
N ARG A 13 -13.44 7.87 -12.53
CA ARG A 13 -12.60 6.67 -12.45
C ARG A 13 -12.54 6.16 -11.03
N SER A 14 -13.14 5.00 -10.82
CA SER A 14 -13.12 4.25 -9.57
C SER A 14 -11.94 3.25 -9.50
N GLU A 15 -10.88 3.42 -10.30
CA GLU A 15 -9.69 2.59 -10.19
C GLU A 15 -9.01 2.91 -8.86
N THR A 16 -9.12 2.00 -7.91
CA THR A 16 -8.47 2.11 -6.61
C THR A 16 -6.97 1.89 -6.77
N LEU A 17 -6.15 2.73 -6.14
CA LEU A 17 -4.69 2.57 -6.08
C LEU A 17 -4.26 1.16 -5.67
N HIS A 18 -5.07 0.52 -4.82
CA HIS A 18 -4.83 -0.85 -4.35
C HIS A 18 -4.86 -1.90 -5.47
N GLU A 19 -5.51 -1.63 -6.59
CA GLU A 19 -5.52 -2.51 -7.76
C GLU A 19 -4.27 -2.34 -8.63
N SER A 20 -3.58 -1.21 -8.48
CA SER A 20 -2.33 -0.96 -9.20
C SER A 20 -1.23 -1.90 -8.70
N PRO A 21 -0.54 -2.60 -9.59
CA PRO A 21 0.58 -3.48 -9.25
C PRO A 21 1.71 -2.80 -8.48
N LEU A 22 1.84 -1.48 -8.61
CA LEU A 22 2.86 -0.68 -7.93
C LEU A 22 2.61 -0.54 -6.42
N PHE A 23 1.34 -0.53 -6.03
CA PHE A 23 0.92 -0.33 -4.65
C PHE A 23 0.44 -1.62 -3.99
N LYS A 24 0.55 -2.76 -4.69
CA LYS A 24 0.26 -4.07 -4.10
C LYS A 24 1.25 -4.37 -2.98
N ILE A 25 0.68 -4.78 -1.85
CA ILE A 25 1.44 -5.25 -0.71
C ILE A 25 2.27 -6.47 -1.12
N GLY A 26 3.57 -6.45 -0.79
CA GLY A 26 4.52 -7.49 -1.22
C GLY A 26 5.16 -7.28 -2.60
N GLY A 27 4.83 -6.17 -3.28
CA GLY A 27 5.57 -5.72 -4.46
C GLY A 27 6.97 -5.17 -4.10
N THR A 28 7.83 -5.04 -5.08
CA THR A 28 9.13 -4.37 -4.91
C THR A 28 8.92 -2.87 -5.15
N PRO A 29 8.96 -2.03 -4.10
CA PRO A 29 8.67 -0.60 -4.25
C PRO A 29 9.85 0.21 -4.81
N ILE A 30 10.93 -0.47 -5.22
CA ILE A 30 12.17 0.16 -5.71
C ILE A 30 12.37 -0.20 -7.17
N PHE A 31 12.60 0.81 -8.00
CA PHE A 31 12.86 0.68 -9.42
C PHE A 31 14.26 1.22 -9.74
N SER A 32 15.02 0.45 -10.52
CA SER A 32 16.26 0.92 -11.10
C SER A 32 15.97 1.57 -12.46
N LEU A 33 16.24 2.87 -12.56
CA LEU A 33 15.99 3.64 -13.77
C LEU A 33 17.25 3.68 -14.64
N ASN A 34 17.09 3.50 -15.94
CA ASN A 34 18.15 3.86 -16.89
C ASN A 34 18.23 5.40 -17.07
N THR A 35 19.23 5.89 -17.80
CA THR A 35 19.48 7.32 -17.95
C THR A 35 18.30 8.05 -18.61
N GLU A 36 17.68 7.47 -19.62
CA GLU A 36 16.54 8.07 -20.33
C GLU A 36 15.30 8.14 -19.44
N GLN A 37 14.98 7.05 -18.74
CA GLN A 37 13.88 6.98 -17.76
C GLN A 37 14.06 7.99 -16.65
N LYS A 38 15.30 8.11 -16.12
CA LYS A 38 15.62 9.09 -15.09
C LYS A 38 15.37 10.52 -15.59
N MET A 39 15.90 10.87 -16.76
CA MET A 39 15.69 12.22 -17.34
C MET A 39 14.22 12.53 -17.54
N PHE A 40 13.44 11.56 -18.00
CA PHE A 40 12.01 11.74 -18.22
C PHE A 40 11.26 11.96 -16.90
N ILE A 41 11.47 11.10 -15.89
CA ILE A 41 10.83 11.23 -14.58
C ILE A 41 11.25 12.54 -13.89
N ASP A 42 12.53 12.90 -13.94
CA ASP A 42 13.01 14.19 -13.43
C ASP A 42 12.29 15.36 -14.11
N SER A 43 12.07 15.30 -15.42
CA SER A 43 11.37 16.36 -16.15
C SER A 43 9.92 16.51 -15.69
N LEU A 44 9.23 15.42 -15.34
CA LEU A 44 7.87 15.45 -14.81
C LEU A 44 7.83 16.10 -13.42
N PHE A 45 8.75 15.73 -12.53
CA PHE A 45 8.83 16.37 -11.21
C PHE A 45 9.14 17.87 -11.31
N GLN A 46 10.04 18.27 -12.22
CA GLN A 46 10.33 19.69 -12.44
C GLN A 46 9.11 20.46 -12.94
N LYS A 47 8.31 19.86 -13.83
CA LYS A 47 7.03 20.46 -14.26
C LYS A 47 6.05 20.57 -13.11
N MET A 48 5.89 19.53 -12.30
CA MET A 48 5.00 19.55 -11.13
C MET A 48 5.37 20.66 -10.15
N ILE A 49 6.68 20.85 -9.87
CA ILE A 49 7.17 21.91 -8.99
C ILE A 49 6.78 23.28 -9.55
N LYS A 50 7.03 23.50 -10.84
CA LYS A 50 6.69 24.79 -11.50
C LYS A 50 5.19 25.06 -11.48
N GLU A 51 4.36 24.06 -11.81
CA GLU A 51 2.90 24.21 -11.82
C GLU A 51 2.33 24.44 -10.42
N TYR A 52 2.95 23.87 -9.39
CA TYR A 52 2.51 24.09 -8.01
C TYR A 52 2.54 25.58 -7.62
N GLU A 53 3.48 26.35 -8.17
CA GLU A 53 3.67 27.78 -7.92
C GLU A 53 2.71 28.66 -8.76
N THR A 54 1.95 28.10 -9.71
CA THR A 54 1.04 28.85 -10.57
C THR A 54 -0.34 28.99 -9.96
N ASP A 55 -1.08 30.03 -10.41
CA ASP A 55 -2.51 30.25 -10.08
C ASP A 55 -3.47 29.60 -11.10
N TYR A 56 -3.03 28.57 -11.81
CA TYR A 56 -3.84 27.89 -12.81
C TYR A 56 -5.05 27.21 -12.17
N VAL A 57 -6.25 27.53 -12.65
CA VAL A 57 -7.53 27.09 -12.07
C VAL A 57 -7.69 25.57 -12.01
N PHE A 58 -7.14 24.86 -13.01
CA PHE A 58 -7.17 23.39 -13.06
C PHE A 58 -5.85 22.74 -12.63
N LYS A 59 -5.10 23.43 -11.76
CA LYS A 59 -3.80 22.96 -11.27
C LYS A 59 -3.88 21.56 -10.66
N ASP A 60 -4.88 21.29 -9.84
CA ASP A 60 -5.04 19.99 -9.17
C ASP A 60 -5.32 18.86 -10.17
N ASP A 61 -6.08 19.11 -11.23
CA ASP A 61 -6.32 18.14 -12.29
C ASP A 61 -5.06 17.87 -13.11
N LEU A 62 -4.25 18.90 -13.36
CA LEU A 62 -2.97 18.77 -14.04
C LEU A 62 -1.97 18.00 -13.16
N MET A 63 -1.89 18.32 -11.87
CA MET A 63 -1.04 17.60 -10.91
C MET A 63 -1.43 16.12 -10.82
N ARG A 64 -2.73 15.82 -10.79
CA ARG A 64 -3.27 14.44 -10.83
C ARG A 64 -2.85 13.71 -12.11
N SER A 65 -2.87 14.41 -13.24
CA SER A 65 -2.45 13.84 -14.52
C SER A 65 -0.95 13.50 -14.53
N TYR A 66 -0.09 14.34 -13.96
CA TYR A 66 1.33 14.04 -13.80
C TYR A 66 1.58 12.84 -12.89
N VAL A 67 0.89 12.75 -11.76
CA VAL A 67 1.01 11.59 -10.86
C VAL A 67 0.59 10.31 -11.58
N ASN A 68 -0.54 10.32 -12.29
CA ASN A 68 -1.00 9.18 -13.08
C ASN A 68 0.02 8.79 -14.17
N LEU A 69 0.63 9.77 -14.84
CA LEU A 69 1.66 9.51 -15.83
C LEU A 69 2.89 8.82 -15.21
N ILE A 70 3.35 9.31 -14.05
CA ILE A 70 4.46 8.68 -13.31
C ILE A 70 4.10 7.23 -12.92
N ILE A 71 2.90 6.98 -12.46
CA ILE A 71 2.41 5.62 -12.14
C ILE A 71 2.48 4.72 -13.37
N HIS A 72 1.93 5.15 -14.51
CA HIS A 72 1.93 4.36 -15.74
C HIS A 72 3.33 4.12 -16.29
N GLU A 73 4.21 5.12 -16.27
CA GLU A 73 5.60 4.93 -16.68
C GLU A 73 6.34 3.96 -15.77
N SER A 74 6.11 4.04 -14.45
CA SER A 74 6.68 3.07 -13.51
C SER A 74 6.17 1.65 -13.77
N MET A 75 4.91 1.48 -14.15
CA MET A 75 4.35 0.18 -14.54
C MET A 75 5.03 -0.41 -15.77
N LYS A 76 5.38 0.40 -16.77
CA LYS A 76 6.15 -0.04 -17.96
C LYS A 76 7.57 -0.52 -17.62
N MET A 77 8.15 0.01 -16.55
CA MET A 77 9.49 -0.36 -16.10
C MET A 77 9.54 -1.71 -15.38
N GLN A 78 8.39 -2.21 -14.92
CA GLN A 78 8.31 -3.56 -14.35
C GLN A 78 8.35 -4.60 -15.46
N PRO A 79 9.17 -5.67 -15.33
CA PRO A 79 9.09 -6.79 -16.25
C PRO A 79 7.66 -7.36 -16.24
N SER A 80 7.06 -7.48 -17.41
CA SER A 80 5.68 -7.98 -17.58
C SER A 80 5.44 -9.36 -16.94
N GLU A 81 6.51 -10.11 -16.72
CA GLU A 81 6.47 -11.40 -16.04
C GLU A 81 6.01 -11.36 -14.57
N ASN A 82 6.16 -10.23 -13.90
CA ASN A 82 5.71 -10.08 -12.50
C ASN A 82 4.26 -9.62 -12.38
N PHE A 83 3.64 -9.13 -13.45
CA PHE A 83 2.29 -8.58 -13.43
C PHE A 83 1.19 -9.65 -13.25
N PHE A 84 1.40 -10.87 -13.72
CA PHE A 84 0.36 -11.91 -13.75
C PHE A 84 0.74 -13.21 -13.03
N LYS A 85 1.90 -13.26 -12.39
CA LYS A 85 2.32 -14.48 -11.69
C LYS A 85 1.99 -14.43 -10.20
N HIS A 86 0.72 -14.66 -9.87
CA HIS A 86 0.48 -15.57 -8.75
C HIS A 86 0.99 -16.95 -9.20
N LYS A 87 2.33 -17.14 -9.18
CA LYS A 87 2.98 -18.36 -9.70
C LYS A 87 2.55 -19.62 -8.96
N ASN A 88 1.96 -19.44 -7.75
CA ASN A 88 1.50 -20.57 -6.94
C ASN A 88 0.40 -20.12 -5.94
N ALA A 89 -0.25 -21.09 -5.32
CA ALA A 89 -1.26 -20.88 -4.28
C ALA A 89 -0.70 -20.05 -3.09
N SER A 90 0.59 -20.22 -2.75
CA SER A 90 1.27 -19.48 -1.68
C SER A 90 1.27 -17.98 -1.92
N SER A 91 1.59 -17.52 -3.14
CA SER A 91 1.59 -16.08 -3.48
C SER A 91 0.19 -15.47 -3.36
N ARG A 92 -0.85 -16.20 -3.81
CA ARG A 92 -2.24 -15.74 -3.71
C ARG A 92 -2.69 -15.62 -2.25
N ILE A 93 -2.43 -16.64 -1.43
CA ILE A 93 -2.79 -16.63 -0.01
C ILE A 93 -2.06 -15.50 0.72
N THR A 94 -0.78 -15.30 0.42
CA THR A 94 0.02 -14.22 1.02
C THR A 94 -0.53 -12.84 0.65
N SER A 95 -0.89 -12.60 -0.61
CA SER A 95 -1.48 -11.33 -1.03
C SER A 95 -2.82 -11.06 -0.33
N LEU A 96 -3.69 -12.07 -0.24
CA LEU A 96 -4.97 -11.94 0.46
C LEU A 96 -4.78 -11.68 1.97
N PHE A 97 -3.80 -12.34 2.60
CA PHE A 97 -3.46 -12.08 4.00
C PHE A 97 -3.00 -10.63 4.21
N LEU A 98 -2.08 -10.14 3.40
CA LEU A 98 -1.55 -8.79 3.52
C LEU A 98 -2.65 -7.73 3.27
N GLU A 99 -3.51 -7.97 2.28
CA GLU A 99 -4.67 -7.11 2.02
C GLU A 99 -5.62 -7.08 3.22
N LEU A 100 -5.94 -8.24 3.78
CA LEU A 100 -6.82 -8.35 4.93
C LEU A 100 -6.22 -7.71 6.19
N LEU A 101 -4.88 -7.77 6.35
CA LEU A 101 -4.14 -7.09 7.41
C LEU A 101 -4.29 -5.57 7.27
N GLU A 102 -4.05 -5.02 6.09
CA GLU A 102 -4.11 -3.56 5.88
C GLU A 102 -5.53 -3.00 5.96
N ARG A 103 -6.56 -3.77 5.65
CA ARG A 103 -7.96 -3.33 5.75
C ARG A 103 -8.41 -2.94 7.15
N GLN A 104 -7.69 -3.36 8.18
CA GLN A 104 -8.00 -3.01 9.57
C GLN A 104 -7.42 -1.65 9.98
N PHE A 105 -6.67 -0.99 9.10
CA PHE A 105 -5.97 0.25 9.37
C PHE A 105 -6.32 1.34 8.33
N PRO A 106 -6.22 2.64 8.67
CA PRO A 106 -5.88 3.15 10.02
C PRO A 106 -7.00 2.93 11.04
N ILE A 107 -6.66 2.93 12.32
CA ILE A 107 -7.66 2.89 13.41
C ILE A 107 -8.17 4.31 13.63
N GLU A 108 -9.43 4.54 13.30
CA GLU A 108 -10.03 5.88 13.35
C GLU A 108 -10.75 6.19 14.68
N THR A 109 -11.13 5.15 15.41
CA THR A 109 -11.92 5.32 16.65
C THR A 109 -11.36 4.49 17.81
N LYS A 110 -11.50 5.02 19.04
CA LYS A 110 -11.03 4.35 20.27
C LYS A 110 -11.84 3.11 20.64
N ASN A 111 -13.02 2.95 20.06
CA ASN A 111 -14.01 1.96 20.49
C ASN A 111 -14.16 0.78 19.50
N GLU A 112 -13.33 0.72 18.48
CA GLU A 112 -13.34 -0.32 17.48
C GLU A 112 -12.03 -1.13 17.54
N PRO A 113 -11.96 -2.15 18.43
CA PRO A 113 -10.76 -2.95 18.57
C PRO A 113 -10.49 -3.76 17.29
N LEU A 114 -9.20 -3.99 17.01
CA LEU A 114 -8.79 -4.87 15.94
C LEU A 114 -9.51 -6.22 16.04
N ILE A 115 -10.11 -6.65 14.94
CA ILE A 115 -10.87 -7.92 14.87
C ILE A 115 -9.91 -9.10 14.69
N LEU A 116 -8.93 -8.95 13.80
CA LEU A 116 -7.96 -10.00 13.47
C LEU A 116 -6.60 -9.66 14.09
N LYS A 117 -6.21 -10.40 15.13
CA LYS A 117 -4.98 -10.15 15.91
C LYS A 117 -3.94 -11.25 15.77
N THR A 118 -4.37 -12.45 15.38
CA THR A 118 -3.50 -13.65 15.36
C THR A 118 -3.48 -14.32 13.99
N PRO A 119 -2.43 -15.06 13.64
CA PRO A 119 -2.41 -15.84 12.40
C PRO A 119 -3.61 -16.79 12.26
N GLN A 120 -4.17 -17.25 13.36
CA GLN A 120 -5.35 -18.11 13.39
C GLN A 120 -6.59 -17.36 12.89
N ASP A 121 -6.78 -16.10 13.32
CA ASP A 121 -7.92 -15.28 12.90
C ASP A 121 -7.88 -15.03 11.37
N TYR A 122 -6.71 -14.68 10.86
CA TYR A 122 -6.51 -14.50 9.41
C TYR A 122 -6.72 -15.80 8.63
N ALA A 123 -6.21 -16.92 9.13
CA ALA A 123 -6.38 -18.22 8.48
C ALA A 123 -7.86 -18.61 8.41
N GLN A 124 -8.62 -18.38 9.48
CA GLN A 124 -10.05 -18.60 9.53
C GLN A 124 -10.81 -17.71 8.52
N SER A 125 -10.49 -16.41 8.49
CA SER A 125 -11.10 -15.45 7.55
C SER A 125 -10.82 -15.78 6.10
N LEU A 126 -9.64 -16.36 5.81
CA LEU A 126 -9.23 -16.77 4.47
C LEU A 126 -9.67 -18.21 4.13
N ALA A 127 -10.37 -18.91 5.04
CA ALA A 127 -10.78 -20.29 4.89
C ALA A 127 -9.62 -21.26 4.55
N VAL A 128 -8.44 -21.04 5.17
CA VAL A 128 -7.26 -21.88 5.02
C VAL A 128 -6.77 -22.38 6.38
N HIS A 129 -5.99 -23.47 6.38
CA HIS A 129 -5.36 -23.91 7.61
C HIS A 129 -4.20 -22.99 8.00
N VAL A 130 -4.05 -22.67 9.30
CA VAL A 130 -3.04 -21.74 9.80
C VAL A 130 -1.61 -22.11 9.41
N ASN A 131 -1.28 -23.41 9.40
CA ASN A 131 0.04 -23.88 8.97
C ASN A 131 0.30 -23.59 7.48
N HIS A 132 -0.76 -23.67 6.65
CA HIS A 132 -0.67 -23.33 5.23
C HIS A 132 -0.43 -21.83 5.05
N LEU A 133 -1.18 -20.99 5.77
CA LEU A 133 -0.96 -19.54 5.79
C LEU A 133 0.47 -19.19 6.20
N ASN A 134 0.94 -19.71 7.35
CA ASN A 134 2.28 -19.42 7.88
C ASN A 134 3.38 -19.83 6.91
N ARG A 135 3.24 -21.01 6.28
CA ARG A 135 4.20 -21.48 5.28
C ARG A 135 4.20 -20.60 4.05
N SER A 136 3.02 -20.26 3.53
CA SER A 136 2.89 -19.43 2.33
C SER A 136 3.46 -18.04 2.54
N VAL A 137 3.13 -17.38 3.66
CA VAL A 137 3.64 -16.04 3.99
C VAL A 137 5.16 -16.07 4.13
N LYS A 138 5.70 -17.04 4.87
CA LYS A 138 7.15 -17.16 5.06
C LYS A 138 7.89 -17.46 3.75
N GLU A 139 7.32 -18.32 2.89
CA GLU A 139 7.88 -18.65 1.58
C GLU A 139 7.98 -17.43 0.67
N VAL A 140 6.94 -16.60 0.66
CA VAL A 140 6.84 -15.44 -0.25
C VAL A 140 7.57 -14.21 0.27
N THR A 141 7.48 -13.95 1.58
CA THR A 141 7.99 -12.70 2.19
C THR A 141 9.30 -12.86 2.94
N GLY A 142 9.71 -14.08 3.22
CA GLY A 142 10.87 -14.40 4.09
C GLY A 142 10.60 -14.20 5.58
N LYS A 143 9.46 -13.59 5.98
CA LYS A 143 9.09 -13.30 7.36
C LYS A 143 7.91 -14.16 7.82
N PRO A 144 7.83 -14.52 9.13
CA PRO A 144 6.67 -15.20 9.66
C PRO A 144 5.43 -14.29 9.69
N THR A 145 4.23 -14.87 9.61
CA THR A 145 2.95 -14.15 9.64
C THR A 145 2.83 -13.26 10.88
N THR A 146 3.27 -13.74 12.03
CA THR A 146 3.27 -12.96 13.28
C THR A 146 4.10 -11.68 13.19
N ALA A 147 5.23 -11.70 12.47
CA ALA A 147 6.06 -10.51 12.32
C ALA A 147 5.34 -9.42 11.52
N HIS A 148 4.64 -9.77 10.44
CA HIS A 148 3.85 -8.82 9.67
C HIS A 148 2.76 -8.18 10.51
N ILE A 149 2.01 -8.97 11.28
CA ILE A 149 0.95 -8.49 12.17
C ILE A 149 1.54 -7.53 13.22
N THR A 150 2.59 -7.95 13.92
CA THR A 150 3.22 -7.17 14.98
C THR A 150 3.83 -5.88 14.45
N GLU A 151 4.56 -5.92 13.33
CA GLU A 151 5.16 -4.73 12.70
C GLU A 151 4.07 -3.70 12.32
N ARG A 152 2.94 -4.17 11.78
CA ARG A 152 1.83 -3.28 11.39
C ARG A 152 1.13 -2.64 12.59
N ILE A 153 0.83 -3.44 13.61
CA ILE A 153 0.22 -2.94 14.86
C ILE A 153 1.14 -1.92 15.54
N ILE A 154 2.45 -2.21 15.64
CA ILE A 154 3.41 -1.27 16.24
C ILE A 154 3.51 0.01 15.38
N GLY A 155 3.47 -0.09 14.07
CA GLY A 155 3.45 1.05 13.17
C GLY A 155 2.24 1.96 13.44
N GLU A 156 1.05 1.39 13.55
CA GLU A 156 -0.17 2.11 13.86
C GLU A 156 -0.13 2.75 15.27
N ALA A 157 0.26 1.98 16.28
CA ALA A 157 0.38 2.50 17.64
C ALA A 157 1.33 3.72 17.73
N LYS A 158 2.45 3.69 16.98
CA LYS A 158 3.36 4.84 16.88
C LYS A 158 2.71 6.05 16.21
N ALA A 159 1.94 5.82 15.14
CA ALA A 159 1.24 6.88 14.43
C ALA A 159 0.17 7.52 15.35
N LEU A 160 -0.61 6.71 16.05
CA LEU A 160 -1.61 7.20 17.00
C LEU A 160 -0.99 8.01 18.14
N LEU A 161 0.14 7.55 18.69
CA LEU A 161 0.88 8.29 19.74
C LEU A 161 1.42 9.64 19.24
N GLN A 162 1.76 9.75 17.97
CA GLN A 162 2.33 10.97 17.39
C GLN A 162 1.28 11.98 16.91
N HIS A 163 0.12 11.48 16.46
CA HIS A 163 -0.84 12.31 15.72
C HIS A 163 -2.22 12.43 16.39
N THR A 164 -2.42 11.82 17.56
CA THR A 164 -3.66 11.89 18.31
C THR A 164 -3.43 12.22 19.79
N ASP A 165 -4.47 12.66 20.46
CA ASP A 165 -4.48 12.89 21.92
C ASP A 165 -4.95 11.66 22.71
N TRP A 166 -4.87 10.47 22.12
CA TRP A 166 -5.31 9.24 22.76
C TRP A 166 -4.35 8.83 23.87
N SER A 167 -4.90 8.37 24.98
CA SER A 167 -4.08 7.81 26.04
C SER A 167 -3.46 6.47 25.63
N ILE A 168 -2.36 6.10 26.27
CA ILE A 168 -1.73 4.77 26.04
C ILE A 168 -2.74 3.64 26.27
N SER A 169 -3.67 3.83 27.23
CA SER A 169 -4.73 2.86 27.49
C SER A 169 -5.73 2.77 26.32
N ASP A 170 -6.14 3.91 25.76
CA ASP A 170 -7.02 3.94 24.59
C ASP A 170 -6.38 3.20 23.40
N ILE A 171 -5.09 3.49 23.13
CA ILE A 171 -4.33 2.84 22.03
C ILE A 171 -4.14 1.33 22.29
N GLY A 172 -3.97 0.94 23.53
CA GLY A 172 -3.80 -0.48 23.88
C GLY A 172 -5.10 -1.30 23.78
N TYR A 173 -6.26 -0.63 23.80
CA TYR A 173 -7.57 -1.27 23.68
C TYR A 173 -8.12 -1.26 22.25
N SER A 174 -7.70 -0.33 21.41
CA SER A 174 -8.07 -0.27 19.98
C SER A 174 -7.26 -1.28 19.16
#